data_23c551a25ebeceac8af20e82fdd31a71
#
_entry.id   23c551a25ebeceac8af20e82fdd31a71
#
_cell.length_a   1.000
_cell.length_b   1.000
_cell.length_c   1.000
_cell.angle_alpha   90.00
_cell.angle_beta   90.00
_cell.angle_gamma   90.00
#
_symmetry.space_group_name_H-M   'P 1'
#
loop_
_entity.id
_entity.type
_entity.pdbx_description
1 polymer ?
#
loop_
_entity_poly.entity_id
_entity_poly.type
_entity_poly.pdbx_seq_one_letter_code
_entity_poly.pdbx_strand_id
1 'polypeptide(L)'
;FYSGFFYPLYLGGQGILRNSAEVISLILRDESIHGVAVGFFSQTIFKRFDVAKQEELKLWGYEFLLDLYQNEMRYTDDVYAETGLSPEVKAYVRYNANKALMNVGFEAMFPEEEINPIVMNGIRNEGSTYDFFSQKGSTYAVAKVAPITDETFNFDHLKGKEEK
;
A
#
# COMPACT_ATOMS: atom_id res chain seq x y z
N PHE A 1 -0.62 -4.93 3.94
CA PHE A 1 -1.24 -5.52 2.73
C PHE A 1 -1.92 -4.51 1.79
N TYR A 2 -2.06 -3.26 2.18
CA TYR A 2 -2.56 -2.15 1.33
C TYR A 2 -3.98 -2.30 0.78
N SER A 3 -4.84 -3.16 1.37
CA SER A 3 -6.23 -3.27 0.94
C SER A 3 -6.97 -1.93 0.95
N GLY A 4 -6.67 -1.05 1.91
CA GLY A 4 -7.21 0.30 1.99
C GLY A 4 -6.81 1.22 0.81
N PHE A 5 -5.74 0.89 0.07
CA PHE A 5 -5.33 1.66 -1.11
C PHE A 5 -6.03 1.22 -2.39
N PHE A 6 -6.67 0.05 -2.37
CA PHE A 6 -7.36 -0.48 -3.56
C PHE A 6 -8.39 0.50 -4.09
N TYR A 7 -9.28 1.01 -3.23
CA TYR A 7 -10.40 1.84 -3.68
C TYR A 7 -9.98 3.20 -4.27
N PRO A 8 -9.07 3.96 -3.64
CA PRO A 8 -8.53 5.17 -4.27
C PRO A 8 -7.87 4.91 -5.63
N LEU A 9 -7.13 3.81 -5.77
CA LEU A 9 -6.50 3.42 -7.03
C LEU A 9 -7.54 3.01 -8.08
N TYR A 10 -8.57 2.29 -7.68
CA TYR A 10 -9.68 1.90 -8.54
C TYR A 10 -10.42 3.13 -9.07
N LEU A 11 -10.75 4.10 -8.21
CA LEU A 11 -11.37 5.36 -8.61
C LEU A 11 -10.45 6.18 -9.51
N GLY A 12 -9.17 6.27 -9.16
CA GLY A 12 -8.16 6.95 -9.98
C GLY A 12 -8.01 6.35 -11.37
N GLY A 13 -8.03 5.03 -11.48
CA GLY A 13 -7.99 4.30 -12.75
C GLY A 13 -9.22 4.55 -13.63
N GLN A 14 -10.34 4.93 -13.03
CA GLN A 14 -11.55 5.39 -13.74
C GLN A 14 -11.55 6.90 -14.02
N GLY A 15 -10.50 7.62 -13.63
CA GLY A 15 -10.41 9.07 -13.79
C GLY A 15 -11.16 9.87 -12.70
N ILE A 16 -11.62 9.20 -11.65
CA ILE A 16 -12.31 9.78 -10.49
C ILE A 16 -11.30 9.97 -9.37
N LEU A 17 -11.36 11.08 -8.62
CA LEU A 17 -10.45 11.39 -7.50
C LEU A 17 -8.96 11.23 -7.85
N ARG A 18 -8.53 11.70 -9.02
CA ARG A 18 -7.16 11.52 -9.52
C ARG A 18 -6.10 12.00 -8.54
N ASN A 19 -6.31 13.15 -7.91
CA ASN A 19 -5.34 13.70 -6.96
C ASN A 19 -5.16 12.80 -5.72
N SER A 20 -6.24 12.16 -5.26
CA SER A 20 -6.15 11.20 -4.15
C SER A 20 -5.43 9.92 -4.56
N ALA A 21 -5.69 9.42 -5.76
CA ALA A 21 -4.98 8.29 -6.33
C ALA A 21 -3.49 8.59 -6.49
N GLU A 22 -3.14 9.81 -6.93
CA GLU A 22 -1.76 10.27 -7.06
C GLU A 22 -1.01 10.23 -5.73
N VAL A 23 -1.61 10.73 -4.66
CA VAL A 23 -1.02 10.66 -3.32
C VAL A 23 -0.77 9.20 -2.91
N ILE A 24 -1.74 8.32 -3.13
CA ILE A 24 -1.60 6.89 -2.81
C ILE A 24 -0.49 6.23 -3.63
N SER A 25 -0.37 6.54 -4.91
CA SER A 25 0.68 5.99 -5.77
C SER A 25 2.06 6.47 -5.34
N LEU A 26 2.21 7.72 -4.92
CA LEU A 26 3.47 8.24 -4.37
C LEU A 26 3.85 7.47 -3.08
N ILE A 27 2.88 7.23 -2.18
CA ILE A 27 3.09 6.43 -0.99
C ILE A 27 3.51 5.01 -1.37
N LEU A 28 2.81 4.34 -2.28
CA LEU A 28 3.14 2.98 -2.72
C LEU A 28 4.55 2.89 -3.31
N ARG A 29 4.98 3.91 -4.03
CA ARG A 29 6.35 3.98 -4.56
C ARG A 29 7.39 4.03 -3.44
N ASP A 30 7.16 4.87 -2.44
CA ASP A 30 8.06 4.96 -1.29
C ASP A 30 8.06 3.67 -0.48
N GLU A 31 6.89 3.08 -0.24
CA GLU A 31 6.75 1.79 0.44
C GLU A 31 7.41 0.64 -0.33
N SER A 32 7.45 0.70 -1.66
CA SER A 32 8.15 -0.32 -2.46
C SER A 32 9.67 -0.28 -2.21
N ILE A 33 10.24 0.90 -2.04
CA ILE A 33 11.67 1.06 -1.69
C ILE A 33 11.92 0.53 -0.27
N HIS A 34 11.06 0.86 0.67
CA HIS A 34 11.12 0.32 2.04
C HIS A 34 11.05 -1.20 2.04
N GLY A 35 10.10 -1.78 1.30
CA GLY A 35 9.94 -3.22 1.17
C GLY A 35 11.19 -3.92 0.63
N VAL A 36 11.83 -3.36 -0.39
CA VAL A 36 13.09 -3.89 -0.95
C VAL A 36 14.23 -3.76 0.08
N ALA A 37 14.36 -2.62 0.76
CA ALA A 37 15.41 -2.40 1.75
C ALA A 37 15.25 -3.36 2.94
N VAL A 38 14.05 -3.46 3.51
CA VAL A 38 13.75 -4.38 4.61
C VAL A 38 13.98 -5.83 4.18
N GLY A 39 13.57 -6.19 2.96
CA GLY A 39 13.80 -7.51 2.40
C GLY A 39 15.29 -7.84 2.28
N PHE A 40 16.10 -6.91 1.80
CA PHE A 40 17.55 -7.08 1.73
C PHE A 40 18.20 -7.31 3.10
N PHE A 41 17.82 -6.49 4.09
CA PHE A 41 18.33 -6.66 5.46
C PHE A 41 17.87 -8.00 6.06
N SER A 42 16.61 -8.35 5.90
CA SER A 42 16.05 -9.62 6.39
C SER A 42 16.78 -10.81 5.80
N GLN A 43 16.99 -10.87 4.49
CA GLN A 43 17.73 -11.94 3.82
C GLN A 43 19.21 -11.99 4.30
N THR A 44 19.82 -10.83 4.51
CA THR A 44 21.22 -10.74 4.99
C THR A 44 21.38 -11.30 6.40
N ILE A 45 20.41 -11.02 7.27
CA ILE A 45 20.40 -11.54 8.64
C ILE A 45 20.04 -13.02 8.64
N PHE A 46 19.02 -13.44 7.88
CA PHE A 46 18.53 -14.80 7.77
C PHE A 46 19.67 -15.79 7.39
N LYS A 47 20.52 -15.41 6.45
CA LYS A 47 21.66 -16.22 6.00
C LYS A 47 22.75 -16.44 7.10
N ARG A 48 22.69 -15.73 8.21
CA ARG A 48 23.65 -15.89 9.33
C ARG A 48 23.23 -16.98 10.31
N PHE A 49 21.99 -17.43 10.27
CA PHE A 49 21.50 -18.51 11.11
C PHE A 49 21.88 -19.87 10.52
N ASP A 50 21.98 -20.88 11.38
CA ASP A 50 22.08 -22.26 10.94
C ASP A 50 20.78 -22.74 10.23
N VAL A 51 20.87 -23.86 9.54
CA VAL A 51 19.78 -24.39 8.72
C VAL A 51 18.52 -24.66 9.57
N ALA A 52 18.67 -25.20 10.77
CA ALA A 52 17.53 -25.51 11.64
C ALA A 52 16.76 -24.24 12.04
N LYS A 53 17.51 -23.18 12.38
CA LYS A 53 16.92 -21.88 12.72
C LYS A 53 16.32 -21.18 11.50
N GLN A 54 16.90 -21.35 10.31
CA GLN A 54 16.31 -20.82 9.07
C GLN A 54 14.95 -21.47 8.79
N GLU A 55 14.83 -22.78 8.92
CA GLU A 55 13.54 -23.49 8.73
C GLU A 55 12.50 -23.07 9.78
N GLU A 56 12.88 -22.95 11.04
CA GLU A 56 11.99 -22.43 12.10
C GLU A 56 11.47 -21.03 11.75
N LEU A 57 12.37 -20.11 11.37
CA LEU A 57 12.01 -18.74 11.05
C LEU A 57 11.15 -18.65 9.77
N LYS A 58 11.40 -19.52 8.80
CA LYS A 58 10.61 -19.60 7.58
C LYS A 58 9.18 -20.04 7.89
N LEU A 59 9.02 -21.10 8.69
CA LEU A 59 7.71 -21.57 9.11
C LEU A 59 6.95 -20.49 9.88
N TRP A 60 7.60 -19.88 10.87
CA TRP A 60 7.02 -18.75 11.63
C TRP A 60 6.60 -17.60 10.71
N GLY A 61 7.40 -17.26 9.70
CA GLY A 61 7.10 -16.19 8.75
C GLY A 61 5.84 -16.47 7.94
N TYR A 62 5.63 -17.72 7.50
CA TYR A 62 4.42 -18.11 6.80
C TYR A 62 3.18 -18.09 7.72
N GLU A 63 3.30 -18.59 8.94
CA GLU A 63 2.22 -18.58 9.93
C GLU A 63 1.81 -17.13 10.25
N PHE A 64 2.78 -16.27 10.52
CA PHE A 64 2.54 -14.85 10.80
C PHE A 64 1.88 -14.13 9.60
N LEU A 65 2.32 -14.42 8.36
CA LEU A 65 1.68 -13.87 7.18
C LEU A 65 0.22 -14.33 7.04
N LEU A 66 -0.07 -15.60 7.35
CA LEU A 66 -1.44 -16.12 7.32
C LEU A 66 -2.35 -15.43 8.32
N ASP A 67 -1.87 -15.15 9.53
CA ASP A 67 -2.64 -14.42 10.54
C ASP A 67 -2.96 -12.98 10.06
N LEU A 68 -1.97 -12.30 9.48
CA LEU A 68 -2.17 -10.99 8.88
C LEU A 68 -3.16 -11.05 7.70
N TYR A 69 -3.02 -12.05 6.83
CA TYR A 69 -3.92 -12.27 5.71
C TYR A 69 -5.37 -12.50 6.15
N GLN A 70 -5.59 -13.32 7.17
CA GLN A 70 -6.94 -13.55 7.71
C GLN A 70 -7.56 -12.26 8.27
N ASN A 71 -6.75 -11.41 8.90
CA ASN A 71 -7.20 -10.12 9.37
C ASN A 71 -7.61 -9.20 8.21
N GLU A 72 -6.82 -9.15 7.15
CA GLU A 72 -7.14 -8.40 5.92
C GLU A 72 -8.38 -8.93 5.22
N MET A 73 -8.63 -10.25 5.26
CA MET A 73 -9.85 -10.84 4.69
C MET A 73 -11.11 -10.36 5.44
N ARG A 74 -11.06 -10.34 6.78
CA ARG A 74 -12.17 -9.80 7.60
C ARG A 74 -12.39 -8.32 7.31
N TYR A 75 -11.33 -7.53 7.32
CA TYR A 75 -11.39 -6.11 6.97
C TYR A 75 -11.99 -5.89 5.57
N THR A 76 -11.58 -6.70 4.59
CA THR A 76 -12.11 -6.62 3.23
C THR A 76 -13.60 -6.94 3.19
N ASP A 77 -14.04 -7.96 3.90
CA ASP A 77 -15.46 -8.32 3.97
C ASP A 77 -16.30 -7.21 4.63
N ASP A 78 -15.78 -6.59 5.69
CA ASP A 78 -16.48 -5.51 6.38
C ASP A 78 -16.57 -4.22 5.54
N VAL A 79 -15.48 -3.83 4.87
CA VAL A 79 -15.38 -2.53 4.19
C VAL A 79 -15.92 -2.57 2.76
N TYR A 80 -15.74 -3.70 2.05
CA TYR A 80 -16.05 -3.81 0.63
C TYR A 80 -17.29 -4.62 0.29
N ALA A 81 -18.01 -5.14 1.30
CA ALA A 81 -19.21 -5.97 1.08
C ALA A 81 -20.24 -5.30 0.17
N GLU A 82 -20.54 -4.03 0.41
CA GLU A 82 -21.56 -3.27 -0.32
C GLU A 82 -21.09 -2.75 -1.68
N THR A 83 -19.79 -2.77 -1.93
CA THR A 83 -19.20 -2.23 -3.18
C THR A 83 -19.19 -3.25 -4.31
N GLY A 84 -19.34 -4.54 -4.01
CA GLY A 84 -19.15 -5.63 -4.94
C GLY A 84 -17.69 -5.90 -5.34
N LEU A 85 -16.73 -5.21 -4.73
CA LEU A 85 -15.29 -5.29 -5.06
C LEU A 85 -14.50 -6.27 -4.18
N SER A 86 -15.14 -6.94 -3.23
CA SER A 86 -14.45 -7.86 -2.29
C SER A 86 -13.60 -8.91 -3.00
N PRO A 87 -14.02 -9.57 -4.08
CA PRO A 87 -13.18 -10.56 -4.76
C PRO A 87 -11.88 -9.96 -5.31
N GLU A 88 -11.95 -8.80 -5.95
CA GLU A 88 -10.82 -8.10 -6.54
C GLU A 88 -9.86 -7.57 -5.47
N VAL A 89 -10.39 -7.06 -4.36
CA VAL A 89 -9.58 -6.64 -3.21
C VAL A 89 -8.85 -7.84 -2.61
N LYS A 90 -9.52 -8.97 -2.45
CA LYS A 90 -8.90 -10.22 -1.94
C LYS A 90 -7.77 -10.71 -2.86
N ALA A 91 -7.95 -10.66 -4.17
CA ALA A 91 -6.90 -10.97 -5.13
C ALA A 91 -5.70 -10.00 -5.00
N TYR A 92 -5.97 -8.71 -4.87
CA TYR A 92 -4.95 -7.70 -4.65
C TYR A 92 -4.17 -7.91 -3.34
N VAL A 93 -4.83 -8.30 -2.26
CA VAL A 93 -4.18 -8.65 -0.98
C VAL A 93 -3.27 -9.87 -1.14
N ARG A 94 -3.72 -10.95 -1.80
CA ARG A 94 -2.87 -12.13 -2.07
C ARG A 94 -1.65 -11.80 -2.91
N TYR A 95 -1.80 -10.97 -3.92
CA TYR A 95 -0.68 -10.48 -4.72
C TYR A 95 0.36 -9.74 -3.87
N ASN A 96 -0.08 -8.83 -2.99
CA ASN A 96 0.84 -8.11 -2.11
C ASN A 96 1.48 -9.01 -1.04
N ALA A 97 0.74 -9.99 -0.54
CA ALA A 97 1.27 -11.00 0.38
C ALA A 97 2.40 -11.83 -0.27
N ASN A 98 2.19 -12.29 -1.50
CA ASN A 98 3.24 -12.96 -2.27
C ASN A 98 4.48 -12.07 -2.46
N LYS A 99 4.28 -10.79 -2.80
CA LYS A 99 5.40 -9.83 -2.92
C LYS A 99 6.16 -9.66 -1.61
N ALA A 100 5.47 -9.60 -0.48
CA ALA A 100 6.11 -9.49 0.82
C ALA A 100 6.98 -10.72 1.12
N LEU A 101 6.49 -11.94 0.85
CA LEU A 101 7.28 -13.17 0.97
C LEU A 101 8.52 -13.15 0.06
N MET A 102 8.34 -12.80 -1.21
CA MET A 102 9.45 -12.73 -2.17
C MET A 102 10.50 -11.70 -1.76
N ASN A 103 10.10 -10.58 -1.19
CA ASN A 103 11.03 -9.56 -0.69
C ASN A 103 11.94 -10.10 0.44
N VAL A 104 11.41 -10.97 1.31
CA VAL A 104 12.22 -11.61 2.36
C VAL A 104 12.92 -12.89 1.90
N GLY A 105 12.79 -13.24 0.61
CA GLY A 105 13.46 -14.40 0.01
C GLY A 105 12.71 -15.73 0.20
N PHE A 106 11.43 -15.67 0.51
CA PHE A 106 10.56 -16.86 0.62
C PHE A 106 9.77 -17.06 -0.67
N GLU A 107 9.25 -18.27 -0.85
CA GLU A 107 8.39 -18.60 -1.99
C GLU A 107 6.99 -18.00 -1.82
N ALA A 108 6.32 -17.73 -2.94
CA ALA A 108 4.93 -17.28 -2.94
C ALA A 108 4.02 -18.37 -2.32
N MET A 109 3.05 -17.94 -1.52
CA MET A 109 2.10 -18.86 -0.86
C MET A 109 0.80 -19.01 -1.65
N PHE A 110 0.38 -17.96 -2.32
CA PHE A 110 -0.88 -17.93 -3.06
C PHE A 110 -0.62 -18.14 -4.55
N PRO A 111 -1.59 -18.75 -5.28
CA PRO A 111 -1.50 -18.86 -6.73
C PRO A 111 -1.39 -17.46 -7.38
N GLU A 112 -0.80 -17.43 -8.57
CA GLU A 112 -0.76 -16.21 -9.38
C GLU A 112 -2.18 -15.89 -9.87
N GLU A 113 -2.61 -14.67 -9.63
CA GLU A 113 -3.94 -14.17 -10.00
C GLU A 113 -3.80 -12.87 -10.79
N GLU A 114 -4.72 -12.68 -11.72
CA GLU A 114 -4.82 -11.43 -12.46
C GLU A 114 -5.39 -10.33 -11.56
N ILE A 115 -4.68 -9.22 -11.46
CA ILE A 115 -5.13 -8.06 -10.69
C ILE A 115 -6.01 -7.19 -11.59
N ASN A 116 -7.08 -6.64 -10.99
CA ASN A 116 -8.01 -5.75 -11.68
C ASN A 116 -7.25 -4.69 -12.50
N PRO A 117 -7.42 -4.66 -13.84
CA PRO A 117 -6.65 -3.78 -14.72
C PRO A 117 -6.90 -2.30 -14.44
N ILE A 118 -8.06 -1.92 -13.91
CA ILE A 118 -8.37 -0.53 -13.54
C ILE A 118 -7.46 -0.09 -12.40
N VAL A 119 -7.25 -0.94 -11.39
CA VAL A 119 -6.33 -0.67 -10.27
C VAL A 119 -4.90 -0.59 -10.78
N MET A 120 -4.50 -1.50 -11.66
CA MET A 120 -3.16 -1.47 -12.27
C MET A 120 -2.95 -0.21 -13.12
N ASN A 121 -3.97 0.29 -13.79
CA ASN A 121 -3.91 1.57 -14.48
C ASN A 121 -3.79 2.75 -13.49
N GLY A 122 -4.48 2.71 -12.37
CA GLY A 122 -4.34 3.69 -11.29
C GLY A 122 -2.91 3.77 -10.75
N ILE A 123 -2.23 2.62 -10.66
CA ILE A 123 -0.82 2.55 -10.26
C ILE A 123 0.12 3.04 -11.38
N ARG A 124 -0.19 2.73 -12.65
CA ARG A 124 0.68 3.02 -13.80
C ARG A 124 0.58 4.44 -14.34
N ASN A 125 -0.58 5.08 -14.22
CA ASN A 125 -0.85 6.39 -14.84
C ASN A 125 0.07 7.52 -14.35
N GLU A 126 0.89 7.27 -13.35
CA GLU A 126 1.74 8.27 -12.74
C GLU A 126 3.24 8.06 -13.01
N GLY A 127 3.63 6.85 -13.36
CA GLY A 127 5.05 6.50 -13.48
C GLY A 127 5.59 6.48 -14.91
N SER A 128 4.72 6.37 -15.92
CA SER A 128 5.18 6.07 -17.28
C SER A 128 5.69 7.28 -18.07
N THR A 129 5.55 8.48 -17.55
CA THR A 129 6.05 9.72 -18.20
C THR A 129 7.24 10.35 -17.49
N TYR A 130 7.64 9.86 -16.34
CA TYR A 130 8.85 10.33 -15.65
C TYR A 130 9.99 9.33 -15.83
N ASP A 131 10.75 9.53 -16.89
CA ASP A 131 12.12 9.07 -16.92
C ASP A 131 12.85 9.80 -15.79
N PHE A 132 13.23 9.06 -14.76
CA PHE A 132 13.91 9.57 -13.57
C PHE A 132 15.19 10.36 -13.91
N PHE A 133 15.74 10.16 -15.11
CA PHE A 133 16.96 10.80 -15.57
C PHE A 133 16.74 11.96 -16.54
N SER A 134 15.57 12.11 -17.13
CA SER A 134 15.36 13.08 -18.23
C SER A 134 14.56 14.32 -17.86
N GLN A 135 13.87 14.34 -16.73
CA GLN A 135 13.17 15.54 -16.28
C GLN A 135 13.46 15.81 -14.80
N LYS A 136 13.88 17.04 -14.51
CA LYS A 136 13.79 17.61 -13.17
C LYS A 136 12.31 17.68 -12.79
N GLY A 137 11.75 16.56 -12.35
CA GLY A 137 10.40 16.48 -11.87
C GLY A 137 10.27 17.26 -10.58
N SER A 138 9.70 18.43 -10.63
CA SER A 138 9.18 19.12 -9.45
C SER A 138 7.85 18.49 -9.04
N THR A 139 7.79 17.17 -8.91
CA THR A 139 6.61 16.50 -8.31
C THR A 139 6.47 16.85 -6.83
N TYR A 140 7.54 17.28 -6.19
CA TYR A 140 7.48 18.04 -4.95
C TYR A 140 7.59 19.54 -5.32
N ALA A 141 6.52 20.12 -5.85
CA ALA A 141 6.35 21.55 -5.66
C ALA A 141 6.33 21.72 -4.13
N VAL A 142 7.43 22.26 -3.59
CA VAL A 142 7.45 22.68 -2.19
C VAL A 142 6.37 23.74 -2.09
N ALA A 143 5.16 23.31 -1.75
CA ALA A 143 4.11 24.25 -1.39
C ALA A 143 4.73 25.11 -0.30
N LYS A 144 4.72 26.42 -0.48
CA LYS A 144 5.01 27.34 0.63
C LYS A 144 3.91 27.08 1.65
N VAL A 145 4.17 26.16 2.54
CA VAL A 145 3.27 25.89 3.66
C VAL A 145 3.27 27.18 4.48
N ALA A 146 2.12 27.79 4.62
CA ALA A 146 1.96 28.86 5.56
C ALA A 146 2.42 28.35 6.94
N PRO A 147 3.22 29.13 7.69
CA PRO A 147 3.68 28.67 9.00
C PRO A 147 2.48 28.27 9.84
N ILE A 148 2.58 27.09 10.44
CA ILE A 148 1.57 26.61 11.39
C ILE A 148 1.62 27.53 12.61
N THR A 149 0.53 28.21 12.88
CA THR A 149 0.35 29.10 14.04
C THR A 149 -0.72 28.51 14.96
N ASP A 150 -0.83 29.00 16.19
CA ASP A 150 -1.87 28.56 17.12
C ASP A 150 -3.28 28.80 16.56
N GLU A 151 -3.45 29.81 15.70
CA GLU A 151 -4.71 30.07 14.98
C GLU A 151 -5.08 28.96 14.00
N THR A 152 -4.11 28.22 13.47
CA THR A 152 -4.34 27.06 12.59
C THR A 152 -5.12 25.95 13.29
N PHE A 153 -5.05 25.89 14.63
CA PHE A 153 -5.75 24.93 15.46
C PHE A 153 -7.01 25.50 16.12
N ASN A 154 -7.45 26.69 15.72
CA ASN A 154 -8.71 27.26 16.19
C ASN A 154 -9.88 26.65 15.40
N PHE A 155 -10.63 25.78 16.04
CA PHE A 155 -11.82 25.11 15.50
C PHE A 155 -13.15 25.72 15.99
N ASP A 156 -13.13 26.95 16.55
CA ASP A 156 -14.35 27.59 17.08
C ASP A 156 -15.42 27.79 16.01
N HIS A 157 -15.04 27.94 14.76
CA HIS A 157 -15.95 28.01 13.61
C HIS A 157 -16.72 26.71 13.34
N LEU A 158 -16.26 25.56 13.89
CA LEU A 158 -16.93 24.24 13.78
C LEU A 158 -17.90 23.99 14.94
N LYS A 159 -17.84 24.77 16.02
CA LYS A 159 -18.81 24.69 17.08
C LYS A 159 -20.14 25.21 16.53
N GLY A 160 -21.11 24.31 16.32
CA GLY A 160 -22.44 24.66 15.83
C GLY A 160 -23.04 25.77 16.68
N LYS A 161 -23.78 26.68 16.05
CA LYS A 161 -24.64 27.60 16.75
C LYS A 161 -25.64 26.77 17.54
N GLU A 162 -25.56 26.76 18.88
CA GLU A 162 -26.63 26.24 19.68
C GLU A 162 -27.88 26.99 19.27
N GLU A 163 -28.84 26.27 18.72
CA GLU A 163 -30.18 26.80 18.47
C GLU A 163 -30.79 27.22 19.80
N LYS A 164 -31.14 28.50 19.87
CA LYS A 164 -31.97 29.04 20.96
C LYS A 164 -33.41 28.74 20.70
#